data_59c821539c37f3432b30985354915fea
#
_entry.id   59c821539c37f3432b30985354915fea
#
_cell.length_a   1.000
_cell.length_b   1.000
_cell.length_c   1.000
_cell.angle_alpha   90.00
_cell.angle_beta   90.00
_cell.angle_gamma   90.00
#
_symmetry.space_group_name_H-M   'P 1'
#
loop_
_entity.id
_entity.type
_entity.pdbx_description
1 polymer ?
#
loop_
_entity_poly.entity_id
_entity_poly.type
_entity_poly.pdbx_seq_one_letter_code
_entity_poly.pdbx_strand_id
1 'polypeptide(L)' 'MNLWTARIKAELEYKQAVREWKARPTQRNADRVRIKQALLEGLQRWIAERTVMG' A
#
# COMPACT_ATOMS: atom_id res chain seq x y z
N MET A 1 6.62 -5.81 15.38
CA MET A 1 5.74 -4.96 14.56
C MET A 1 4.43 -5.70 14.32
N ASN A 2 3.30 -5.08 14.63
CA ASN A 2 2.02 -5.74 14.41
C ASN A 2 1.45 -5.38 13.04
N LEU A 3 0.43 -6.15 12.62
CA LEU A 3 -0.18 -5.99 11.30
C LEU A 3 -0.86 -4.64 11.10
N TRP A 4 -1.41 -4.08 12.17
CA TRP A 4 -2.06 -2.78 12.10
C TRP A 4 -1.08 -1.67 11.75
N THR A 5 0.09 -1.68 12.39
CA THR A 5 1.14 -0.71 12.12
C THR A 5 1.64 -0.84 10.68
N ALA A 6 1.84 -2.07 10.22
CA ALA A 6 2.28 -2.33 8.85
C ALA A 6 1.25 -1.83 7.84
N ARG A 7 -0.04 -2.07 8.09
CA ARG A 7 -1.11 -1.60 7.21
C ARG A 7 -1.19 -0.09 7.14
N ILE A 8 -1.14 0.58 8.30
CA ILE A 8 -1.18 2.04 8.34
C ILE A 8 -0.01 2.63 7.59
N LYS A 9 1.19 2.07 7.80
CA LYS A 9 2.38 2.52 7.11
C LYS A 9 2.27 2.34 5.60
N ALA A 10 1.75 1.19 5.18
CA ALA A 10 1.55 0.91 3.75
C ALA A 10 0.55 1.87 3.11
N GLU A 11 -0.53 2.20 3.81
CA GLU A 11 -1.50 3.18 3.32
C GLU A 11 -0.89 4.57 3.17
N LEU A 12 -0.10 5.00 4.15
CA LEU A 12 0.56 6.30 4.09
C LEU A 12 1.56 6.35 2.93
N GLU A 13 2.32 5.30 2.75
CA GLU A 13 3.28 5.22 1.65
C GLU A 13 2.58 5.22 0.29
N TYR A 14 1.45 4.52 0.19
CA TYR A 14 0.65 4.51 -1.03
C TYR A 14 0.12 5.91 -1.35
N LYS A 15 -0.49 6.59 -0.37
CA LYS A 15 -1.01 7.94 -0.55
C LYS A 15 0.09 8.91 -0.96
N GLN A 16 1.25 8.78 -0.36
CA GLN A 16 2.41 9.61 -0.68
C GLN A 16 2.87 9.37 -2.13
N ALA A 17 2.93 8.11 -2.54
CA ALA A 17 3.30 7.76 -3.90
C ALA A 17 2.32 8.33 -4.93
N VAL A 18 1.02 8.27 -4.64
CA VAL A 18 -0.01 8.84 -5.51
C VAL A 18 0.16 10.35 -5.61
N ARG A 19 0.43 11.01 -4.49
CA ARG A 19 0.64 12.46 -4.47
C ARG A 19 1.83 12.85 -5.32
N GLU A 20 2.93 12.13 -5.20
CA GLU A 20 4.13 12.39 -6.01
C GLU A 20 3.86 12.15 -7.48
N TRP A 21 3.10 11.10 -7.81
CA TRP A 21 2.74 10.82 -9.19
C TRP A 21 1.88 11.93 -9.79
N LYS A 22 0.93 12.46 -9.04
CA LYS A 22 0.10 13.59 -9.50
C LYS A 22 0.92 14.83 -9.75
N ALA A 23 1.93 15.07 -8.92
CA ALA A 23 2.82 16.23 -9.08
C ALA A 23 3.76 16.04 -10.27
N ARG A 24 4.24 14.82 -10.50
CA ARG A 24 5.14 14.47 -11.60
C ARG A 24 4.74 13.11 -12.16
N PRO A 25 3.90 13.07 -13.20
CA PRO A 25 3.42 11.81 -13.76
C PRO A 25 4.45 11.12 -14.65
N THR A 26 5.54 10.70 -14.06
CA THR A 26 6.60 9.96 -14.74
C THR A 26 6.35 8.47 -14.63
N GLN A 27 6.99 7.70 -15.54
CA GLN A 27 6.92 6.25 -15.48
C GLN A 27 7.42 5.71 -14.13
N ARG A 28 8.47 6.31 -13.62
CA ARG A 28 9.05 5.92 -12.34
C ARG A 28 8.06 6.08 -11.21
N ASN A 29 7.35 7.21 -11.16
CA ASN A 29 6.36 7.46 -10.13
C ASN A 29 5.13 6.57 -10.31
N ALA A 30 4.73 6.28 -11.54
CA ALA A 30 3.64 5.36 -11.82
C ALA A 30 3.97 3.94 -11.33
N ASP A 31 5.19 3.49 -11.57
CA ASP A 31 5.64 2.18 -11.10
C ASP A 31 5.63 2.10 -9.57
N ARG A 32 6.03 3.18 -8.92
CA ARG A 32 6.00 3.26 -7.46
C ARG A 32 4.59 3.11 -6.92
N VAL A 33 3.63 3.78 -7.53
CA VAL A 33 2.23 3.67 -7.13
C VAL A 33 1.76 2.22 -7.25
N ARG A 34 2.09 1.56 -8.34
CA ARG A 34 1.72 0.16 -8.56
C ARG A 34 2.31 -0.75 -7.49
N ILE A 35 3.58 -0.57 -7.19
CA ILE A 35 4.27 -1.37 -6.18
C ILE A 35 3.62 -1.18 -4.82
N LYS A 36 3.36 0.06 -4.42
CA LYS A 36 2.74 0.36 -3.14
C LYS A 36 1.31 -0.17 -3.06
N GLN A 37 0.58 -0.08 -4.16
CA GLN A 37 -0.77 -0.60 -4.24
C GLN A 37 -0.79 -2.12 -4.06
N ALA A 38 0.12 -2.82 -4.73
CA ALA A 38 0.21 -4.28 -4.62
C ALA A 38 0.55 -4.71 -3.20
N LEU A 39 1.47 -4.01 -2.54
CA LEU A 39 1.82 -4.30 -1.16
C LEU A 39 0.64 -4.07 -0.22
N LEU A 40 -0.09 -2.99 -0.40
CA LEU A 40 -1.25 -2.69 0.43
C LEU A 40 -2.35 -3.74 0.24
N GLU A 41 -2.63 -4.12 -0.99
CA GLU A 41 -3.63 -5.14 -1.28
C GLU A 41 -3.24 -6.49 -0.68
N GLY A 42 -1.96 -6.85 -0.75
CA GLY A 42 -1.47 -8.08 -0.15
C GLY A 42 -1.66 -8.10 1.36
N LEU A 43 -1.36 -6.99 2.02
CA LEU A 43 -1.57 -6.86 3.45
C LEU A 43 -3.04 -6.94 3.82
N GLN A 44 -3.90 -6.26 3.08
CA GLN A 44 -5.33 -6.27 3.35
C GLN A 44 -5.90 -7.68 3.20
N ARG A 45 -5.47 -8.40 2.17
CA ARG A 45 -5.89 -9.78 1.94
C ARG A 45 -5.46 -10.68 3.08
N TRP A 46 -4.22 -10.54 3.52
CA TRP A 46 -3.68 -11.36 4.60
C TRP A 46 -4.43 -11.11 5.91
N ILE A 47 -4.71 -9.85 6.23
CA ILE A 47 -5.47 -9.50 7.42
C ILE A 47 -6.88 -10.07 7.35
N ALA A 48 -7.53 -9.97 6.19
CA ALA A 48 -8.87 -10.50 6.00
C ALA A 48 -8.91 -12.02 6.19
N GLU A 49 -7.94 -12.73 5.64
CA GLU A 49 -7.85 -14.19 5.78
C GLU A 49 -7.68 -14.59 7.24
N ARG A 50 -6.84 -13.88 7.96
CA ARG A 50 -6.63 -14.17 9.38
C ARG A 50 -7.87 -13.89 10.23
N THR A 51 -8.57 -12.82 9.91
CA THR A 51 -9.79 -12.46 10.62
C THR A 51 -10.88 -13.50 10.42
N VAL A 52 -11.01 -14.02 9.20
CA VAL A 52 -12.02 -15.03 8.87
C VAL A 52 -11.71 -16.35 9.57
N MET A 53 -10.45 -16.69 9.72
CA MET A 53 -10.03 -17.94 10.34
C MET A 53 -10.05 -17.90 11.87
N GLY A 54 -10.08 -16.74 12.42
CA GLY A 54 -10.20 -16.56 13.84
C GLY A 54 -11.63 -16.67 14.29
#